data_843d2437ddf8512d76e75e3414da2c00
#
_entry.id   843d2437ddf8512d76e75e3414da2c00
#
_cell.length_a   1.000
_cell.length_b   1.000
_cell.length_c   1.000
_cell.angle_alpha   90.00
_cell.angle_beta   90.00
_cell.angle_gamma   90.00
#
_symmetry.space_group_name_H-M   'P 1'
#
loop_
_entity.id
_entity.type
_entity.pdbx_description
1 polymer ?
#
loop_
_entity_poly.entity_id
_entity_poly.type
_entity_poly.pdbx_seq_one_letter_code
_entity_poly.pdbx_strand_id
1 'polypeptide(L)'
;MFDFSIITSWIHQTLTSVMPEGLAVFIECVVIGVCIVALYAILAILLIYMERKVCGFFQCRLGPNRVGKWGSIQVLCDVLKMLTKEIIELKHSDKFLYNLAPFMVIIASFLTFSCLPISKGLEVLDFNVGVFFLLAASSIGVVGILLAGWGSNNKFSLIGAMRSGAQIISYELSVGLSILTMVVLMGTMQFSEIVESQANGWFIFKGHIPALIAFVIYLIAGNAECNRGPFDLPEAESELSAGYHTEYSGMHFGFFYLAEYLNMFIVAAVAATIFLGGWMPLHIVGLDGFNAVMDYIPGFIWFFGKAFFVVFLLMWIKWTFPRLRIDQILNLEWKYLVPISMVNLVIMVLIVVFGLHF
;
A
#
# COMPACT_ATOMS: atom_id res chain seq x y z
N MET A 1 -9.44 -24.72 -3.62
CA MET A 1 -9.29 -23.25 -3.80
C MET A 1 -9.53 -22.91 -5.26
N PHE A 2 -10.23 -21.84 -5.59
CA PHE A 2 -10.54 -21.49 -6.99
C PHE A 2 -9.27 -20.93 -7.66
N ASP A 3 -8.91 -21.51 -8.81
CA ASP A 3 -7.72 -21.11 -9.58
C ASP A 3 -8.15 -20.27 -10.79
N PHE A 4 -7.75 -19.01 -10.81
CA PHE A 4 -8.09 -18.07 -11.87
C PHE A 4 -7.28 -18.30 -13.16
N SER A 5 -6.21 -19.10 -13.13
CA SER A 5 -5.41 -19.43 -14.31
C SER A 5 -6.23 -20.10 -15.42
N ILE A 6 -7.31 -20.79 -15.04
CA ILE A 6 -8.24 -21.43 -15.98
C ILE A 6 -8.96 -20.37 -16.84
N ILE A 7 -9.36 -19.26 -16.21
CA ILE A 7 -10.07 -18.18 -16.91
C ILE A 7 -9.10 -17.41 -17.82
N THR A 8 -7.91 -17.09 -17.34
CA THR A 8 -6.89 -16.37 -18.10
C THR A 8 -6.42 -17.18 -19.31
N SER A 9 -6.17 -18.47 -19.14
CA SER A 9 -5.81 -19.36 -20.26
C SER A 9 -6.93 -19.52 -21.28
N TRP A 10 -8.20 -19.58 -20.85
CA TRP A 10 -9.34 -19.63 -21.74
C TRP A 10 -9.48 -18.33 -22.57
N ILE A 11 -9.30 -17.17 -21.95
CA ILE A 11 -9.31 -15.87 -22.65
C ILE A 11 -8.19 -15.82 -23.69
N HIS A 12 -6.97 -16.21 -23.31
CA HIS A 12 -5.82 -16.25 -24.22
C HIS A 12 -6.08 -17.15 -25.43
N GLN A 13 -6.58 -18.38 -25.22
CA GLN A 13 -6.91 -19.30 -26.29
C GLN A 13 -8.00 -18.79 -27.23
N THR A 14 -9.03 -18.13 -26.69
CA THR A 14 -10.10 -17.56 -27.52
C THR A 14 -9.60 -16.37 -28.34
N LEU A 15 -8.76 -15.51 -27.82
CA LEU A 15 -8.17 -14.39 -28.56
C LEU A 15 -7.19 -14.86 -29.64
N THR A 16 -6.34 -15.81 -29.35
CA THR A 16 -5.36 -16.36 -30.30
C THR A 16 -6.03 -17.17 -31.43
N SER A 17 -7.23 -17.70 -31.21
CA SER A 17 -8.01 -18.36 -32.30
C SER A 17 -8.55 -17.39 -33.35
N VAL A 18 -8.73 -16.11 -33.00
CA VAL A 18 -9.34 -15.08 -33.87
C VAL A 18 -8.31 -14.11 -34.45
N MET A 19 -7.18 -13.90 -33.75
CA MET A 19 -6.19 -12.87 -34.07
C MET A 19 -4.75 -13.41 -34.01
N PRO A 20 -3.79 -12.74 -34.70
CA PRO A 20 -2.36 -13.04 -34.52
C PRO A 20 -1.92 -12.89 -33.06
N GLU A 21 -1.02 -13.78 -32.60
CA GLU A 21 -0.56 -13.86 -31.20
C GLU A 21 -0.10 -12.52 -30.62
N GLY A 22 0.70 -11.74 -31.38
CA GLY A 22 1.18 -10.44 -30.92
C GLY A 22 0.07 -9.41 -30.67
N LEU A 23 -1.02 -9.46 -31.46
CA LEU A 23 -2.16 -8.56 -31.30
C LEU A 23 -3.07 -9.01 -30.16
N ALA A 24 -3.20 -10.32 -29.95
CA ALA A 24 -3.92 -10.89 -28.82
C ALA A 24 -3.27 -10.48 -27.49
N VAL A 25 -1.94 -10.64 -27.35
CA VAL A 25 -1.17 -10.22 -26.16
C VAL A 25 -1.30 -8.72 -25.91
N PHE A 26 -1.25 -7.89 -26.97
CA PHE A 26 -1.42 -6.44 -26.80
C PHE A 26 -2.81 -6.09 -26.24
N ILE A 27 -3.87 -6.71 -26.76
CA ILE A 27 -5.24 -6.51 -26.26
C ILE A 27 -5.37 -6.97 -24.81
N GLU A 28 -4.81 -8.12 -24.45
CA GLU A 28 -4.78 -8.62 -23.08
C GLU A 28 -4.11 -7.63 -22.13
N CYS A 29 -2.94 -7.10 -22.49
CA CYS A 29 -2.24 -6.08 -21.68
C CYS A 29 -3.10 -4.82 -21.49
N VAL A 30 -3.78 -4.35 -22.53
CA VAL A 30 -4.69 -3.18 -22.44
C VAL A 30 -5.87 -3.49 -21.52
N VAL A 31 -6.51 -4.65 -21.67
CA VAL A 31 -7.64 -5.05 -20.82
C VAL A 31 -7.22 -5.17 -19.36
N ILE A 32 -6.07 -5.82 -19.08
CA ILE A 32 -5.51 -5.93 -17.73
C ILE A 32 -5.25 -4.54 -17.15
N GLY A 33 -4.63 -3.64 -17.94
CA GLY A 33 -4.38 -2.25 -17.50
C GLY A 33 -5.67 -1.52 -17.14
N VAL A 34 -6.72 -1.62 -17.94
CA VAL A 34 -8.03 -1.03 -17.65
C VAL A 34 -8.66 -1.64 -16.40
N CYS A 35 -8.57 -2.96 -16.22
CA CYS A 35 -9.08 -3.63 -15.02
C CYS A 35 -8.35 -3.18 -13.75
N ILE A 36 -7.03 -3.01 -13.80
CA ILE A 36 -6.24 -2.50 -12.67
C ILE A 36 -6.67 -1.08 -12.32
N VAL A 37 -6.79 -0.19 -13.30
CA VAL A 37 -7.24 1.20 -13.08
C VAL A 37 -8.64 1.24 -12.48
N ALA A 38 -9.56 0.40 -12.96
CA ALA A 38 -10.91 0.31 -12.42
C ALA A 38 -10.92 -0.20 -10.97
N LEU A 39 -10.16 -1.26 -10.68
CA LEU A 39 -10.03 -1.80 -9.32
C LEU A 39 -9.41 -0.78 -8.37
N TYR A 40 -8.37 -0.09 -8.82
CA TYR A 40 -7.69 0.99 -8.12
C TYR A 40 -8.67 2.13 -7.75
N ALA A 41 -9.50 2.57 -8.70
CA ALA A 41 -10.50 3.61 -8.46
C ALA A 41 -11.58 3.15 -7.46
N ILE A 42 -12.07 1.91 -7.58
CA ILE A 42 -13.07 1.34 -6.67
C ILE A 42 -12.50 1.24 -5.25
N LEU A 43 -11.28 0.75 -5.09
CA LEU A 43 -10.61 0.65 -3.79
C LEU A 43 -10.45 2.03 -3.15
N ALA A 44 -10.02 3.05 -3.89
CA ALA A 44 -9.89 4.41 -3.37
C ALA A 44 -11.22 4.96 -2.85
N ILE A 45 -12.31 4.82 -3.62
CA ILE A 45 -13.65 5.24 -3.20
C ILE A 45 -14.07 4.53 -1.91
N LEU A 46 -13.81 3.23 -1.81
CA LEU A 46 -14.16 2.41 -0.66
C LEU A 46 -13.35 2.81 0.58
N LEU A 47 -12.03 3.03 0.42
CA LEU A 47 -11.15 3.43 1.52
C LEU A 47 -11.50 4.81 2.08
N ILE A 48 -11.78 5.79 1.22
CA ILE A 48 -12.22 7.13 1.63
C ILE A 48 -13.55 7.05 2.39
N TYR A 49 -14.48 6.24 1.89
CA TYR A 49 -15.77 6.03 2.57
C TYR A 49 -15.58 5.38 3.94
N MET A 50 -14.75 4.31 4.03
CA MET A 50 -14.44 3.63 5.28
C MET A 50 -13.81 4.60 6.29
N GLU A 51 -12.81 5.38 5.91
CA GLU A 51 -12.17 6.32 6.82
C GLU A 51 -13.15 7.34 7.39
N ARG A 52 -14.02 7.92 6.56
CA ARG A 52 -15.05 8.87 7.02
C ARG A 52 -16.05 8.25 7.99
N LYS A 53 -16.41 6.98 7.80
CA LYS A 53 -17.29 6.24 8.72
C LYS A 53 -16.60 5.89 10.03
N VAL A 54 -15.40 5.32 9.94
CA VAL A 54 -14.59 4.95 11.10
C VAL A 54 -14.29 6.17 11.95
N CYS A 55 -13.83 7.27 11.34
CA CYS A 55 -13.63 8.54 12.02
C CYS A 55 -14.90 9.03 12.75
N GLY A 56 -16.05 8.97 12.07
CA GLY A 56 -17.33 9.34 12.68
C GLY A 56 -17.63 8.52 13.94
N PHE A 57 -17.43 7.20 13.89
CA PHE A 57 -17.66 6.32 15.05
C PHE A 57 -16.69 6.60 16.21
N PHE A 58 -15.41 6.83 15.93
CA PHE A 58 -14.45 7.21 16.98
C PHE A 58 -14.77 8.55 17.64
N GLN A 59 -15.37 9.47 16.88
CA GLN A 59 -15.79 10.77 17.40
C GLN A 59 -17.25 10.77 17.93
N CYS A 60 -17.87 9.61 18.12
CA CYS A 60 -19.26 9.45 18.57
C CYS A 60 -20.27 10.24 17.72
N ARG A 61 -20.02 10.38 16.40
CA ARG A 61 -20.91 11.05 15.44
C ARG A 61 -21.23 10.17 14.24
N LEU A 62 -22.34 10.46 13.57
CA LEU A 62 -22.64 9.81 12.30
C LEU A 62 -21.74 10.41 11.20
N GLY A 63 -21.01 9.54 10.49
CA GLY A 63 -20.31 9.93 9.27
C GLY A 63 -21.29 10.31 8.15
N PRO A 64 -20.84 10.40 6.87
CA PRO A 64 -21.71 10.74 5.73
C PRO A 64 -22.97 9.85 5.72
N ASN A 65 -24.16 10.45 5.66
CA ASN A 65 -25.41 9.69 5.76
C ASN A 65 -26.52 10.16 4.81
N ARG A 66 -26.38 11.34 4.17
CA ARG A 66 -27.48 11.96 3.41
C ARG A 66 -27.50 11.59 1.92
N VAL A 67 -26.35 11.39 1.28
CA VAL A 67 -26.26 11.15 -0.15
C VAL A 67 -26.16 9.64 -0.41
N GLY A 68 -27.23 9.05 -0.92
CA GLY A 68 -27.38 7.60 -1.06
C GLY A 68 -27.68 6.89 0.27
N LYS A 69 -27.86 5.56 0.19
CA LYS A 69 -28.10 4.76 1.40
C LYS A 69 -26.85 4.77 2.28
N TRP A 70 -26.98 5.32 3.50
CA TRP A 70 -25.87 5.51 4.46
C TRP A 70 -24.68 6.36 3.97
N GLY A 71 -24.91 7.23 2.96
CA GLY A 71 -23.87 8.12 2.44
C GLY A 71 -22.88 7.46 1.50
N SER A 72 -23.20 6.30 0.93
CA SER A 72 -22.30 5.55 0.04
C SER A 72 -21.91 6.30 -1.24
N ILE A 73 -22.81 7.17 -1.74
CA ILE A 73 -22.58 7.93 -2.99
C ILE A 73 -21.81 9.24 -2.72
N GLN A 74 -21.59 9.63 -1.47
CA GLN A 74 -20.94 10.89 -1.13
C GLN A 74 -19.55 11.02 -1.74
N VAL A 75 -18.75 9.96 -1.68
CA VAL A 75 -17.36 9.98 -2.23
C VAL A 75 -17.38 10.17 -3.74
N LEU A 76 -18.36 9.58 -4.43
CA LEU A 76 -18.51 9.74 -5.88
C LEU A 76 -18.87 11.19 -6.25
N CYS A 77 -19.71 11.84 -5.47
CA CYS A 77 -20.00 13.27 -5.62
C CYS A 77 -18.74 14.13 -5.40
N ASP A 78 -17.89 13.76 -4.44
CA ASP A 78 -16.63 14.46 -4.20
C ASP A 78 -15.64 14.30 -5.36
N VAL A 79 -15.57 13.12 -5.97
CA VAL A 79 -14.76 12.89 -7.19
C VAL A 79 -15.29 13.73 -8.36
N LEU A 80 -16.60 13.74 -8.60
CA LEU A 80 -17.21 14.56 -9.65
C LEU A 80 -16.92 16.06 -9.42
N LYS A 81 -17.01 16.52 -8.16
CA LYS A 81 -16.66 17.90 -7.81
C LYS A 81 -15.19 18.21 -8.14
N MET A 82 -14.26 17.29 -7.86
CA MET A 82 -12.84 17.49 -8.21
C MET A 82 -12.60 17.53 -9.71
N LEU A 83 -13.31 16.70 -10.49
CA LEU A 83 -13.24 16.69 -11.96
C LEU A 83 -13.76 17.98 -12.59
N THR A 84 -14.80 18.59 -12.00
CA THR A 84 -15.41 19.83 -12.52
C THR A 84 -14.74 21.09 -11.97
N LYS A 85 -13.86 20.95 -10.96
CA LYS A 85 -13.16 22.09 -10.36
C LYS A 85 -12.06 22.59 -11.27
N GLU A 86 -11.94 23.93 -11.37
CA GLU A 86 -10.93 24.61 -12.15
C GLU A 86 -9.50 24.27 -11.66
N ILE A 87 -8.61 24.00 -12.61
CA ILE A 87 -7.18 23.81 -12.35
C ILE A 87 -6.51 25.18 -12.42
N ILE A 88 -6.02 25.66 -11.29
CA ILE A 88 -5.34 26.94 -11.18
C ILE A 88 -3.85 26.73 -11.42
N GLU A 89 -3.31 27.37 -12.47
CA GLU A 89 -1.88 27.38 -12.74
C GLU A 89 -1.22 28.65 -12.15
N LEU A 90 -0.13 28.46 -11.43
CA LEU A 90 0.66 29.57 -10.87
C LEU A 90 1.54 30.22 -11.93
N LYS A 91 1.58 31.56 -11.95
CA LYS A 91 2.40 32.30 -12.92
C LYS A 91 3.91 32.11 -12.75
N HIS A 92 4.37 31.85 -11.52
CA HIS A 92 5.79 31.76 -11.16
C HIS A 92 6.25 30.32 -10.88
N SER A 93 5.41 29.31 -11.11
CA SER A 93 5.77 27.89 -10.97
C SER A 93 6.55 27.40 -12.18
N ASP A 94 7.40 26.39 -11.98
CA ASP A 94 7.95 25.60 -13.06
C ASP A 94 6.86 24.65 -13.58
N LYS A 95 6.22 25.02 -14.70
CA LYS A 95 5.06 24.33 -15.24
C LYS A 95 5.32 22.84 -15.54
N PHE A 96 6.53 22.49 -15.99
CA PHE A 96 6.85 21.11 -16.33
C PHE A 96 6.92 20.26 -15.05
N LEU A 97 7.68 20.70 -14.05
CA LEU A 97 7.82 19.97 -12.78
C LEU A 97 6.50 19.95 -12.00
N TYR A 98 5.79 21.07 -12.00
CA TYR A 98 4.49 21.18 -11.33
C TYR A 98 3.46 20.19 -11.87
N ASN A 99 3.35 20.05 -13.19
CA ASN A 99 2.42 19.12 -13.81
C ASN A 99 2.90 17.66 -13.74
N LEU A 100 4.21 17.41 -13.78
CA LEU A 100 4.77 16.05 -13.73
C LEU A 100 4.61 15.41 -12.35
N ALA A 101 4.73 16.18 -11.28
CA ALA A 101 4.77 15.67 -9.91
C ALA A 101 3.57 14.77 -9.51
N PRO A 102 2.29 15.17 -9.69
CA PRO A 102 1.16 14.32 -9.35
C PRO A 102 1.11 13.03 -10.17
N PHE A 103 1.55 13.05 -11.43
CA PHE A 103 1.63 11.85 -12.24
C PHE A 103 2.71 10.89 -11.76
N MET A 104 3.88 11.39 -11.31
CA MET A 104 4.93 10.56 -10.74
C MET A 104 4.46 9.80 -9.50
N VAL A 105 3.74 10.47 -8.59
CA VAL A 105 3.22 9.85 -7.37
C VAL A 105 2.18 8.77 -7.69
N ILE A 106 1.27 9.04 -8.62
CA ILE A 106 0.24 8.07 -8.98
C ILE A 106 0.80 6.88 -9.77
N ILE A 107 1.79 7.10 -10.65
CA ILE A 107 2.47 6.02 -11.39
C ILE A 107 3.21 5.10 -10.41
N ALA A 108 3.90 5.66 -9.40
CA ALA A 108 4.57 4.87 -8.38
C ALA A 108 3.59 3.93 -7.66
N SER A 109 2.42 4.44 -7.23
CA SER A 109 1.41 3.61 -6.57
C SER A 109 0.74 2.59 -7.51
N PHE A 110 0.61 2.87 -8.80
CA PHE A 110 0.16 1.86 -9.78
C PHE A 110 1.19 0.74 -9.97
N LEU A 111 2.46 1.08 -10.07
CA LEU A 111 3.53 0.09 -10.21
C LEU A 111 3.62 -0.84 -8.99
N THR A 112 3.57 -0.28 -7.79
CA THR A 112 3.57 -1.07 -6.55
C THR A 112 2.31 -1.94 -6.43
N PHE A 113 1.14 -1.42 -6.79
CA PHE A 113 -0.11 -2.17 -6.77
C PHE A 113 -0.11 -3.35 -7.74
N SER A 114 0.49 -3.20 -8.92
CA SER A 114 0.54 -4.26 -9.95
C SER A 114 1.35 -5.49 -9.55
N CYS A 115 2.23 -5.38 -8.54
CA CYS A 115 3.04 -6.49 -8.02
C CYS A 115 2.32 -7.32 -6.95
N LEU A 116 1.15 -6.86 -6.48
CA LEU A 116 0.44 -7.55 -5.41
C LEU A 116 -0.30 -8.78 -5.93
N PRO A 117 -0.02 -9.97 -5.38
CA PRO A 117 -0.73 -11.18 -5.74
C PRO A 117 -2.07 -11.23 -5.00
N ILE A 118 -3.18 -11.08 -5.72
CA ILE A 118 -4.52 -11.02 -5.12
C ILE A 118 -5.07 -12.43 -4.84
N SER A 119 -4.83 -13.37 -5.75
CA SER A 119 -5.25 -14.77 -5.62
C SER A 119 -4.40 -15.64 -6.52
N LYS A 120 -4.46 -16.95 -6.35
CA LYS A 120 -3.77 -17.90 -7.22
C LYS A 120 -4.23 -17.73 -8.67
N GLY A 121 -3.28 -17.46 -9.58
CA GLY A 121 -3.55 -17.18 -10.99
C GLY A 121 -4.20 -15.82 -11.27
N LEU A 122 -4.31 -14.92 -10.28
CA LEU A 122 -4.75 -13.55 -10.43
C LEU A 122 -3.61 -12.60 -10.00
N GLU A 123 -2.55 -12.64 -10.75
CA GLU A 123 -1.32 -11.87 -10.57
C GLU A 123 -1.04 -11.13 -11.87
N VAL A 124 -0.66 -9.86 -11.77
CA VAL A 124 -0.39 -9.05 -12.96
C VAL A 124 1.08 -9.13 -13.33
N LEU A 125 1.95 -8.98 -12.35
CA LEU A 125 3.40 -9.02 -12.47
C LEU A 125 3.98 -9.90 -11.36
N ASP A 126 4.41 -11.10 -11.71
CA ASP A 126 5.09 -11.99 -10.79
C ASP A 126 6.56 -12.13 -11.18
N PHE A 127 7.41 -11.36 -10.52
CA PHE A 127 8.85 -11.35 -10.77
C PHE A 127 9.59 -12.15 -9.70
N ASN A 128 10.67 -12.83 -10.09
CA ASN A 128 11.58 -13.50 -9.13
C ASN A 128 12.14 -12.55 -8.06
N VAL A 129 12.21 -11.25 -8.35
CA VAL A 129 12.64 -10.17 -7.46
C VAL A 129 11.51 -9.20 -7.13
N GLY A 130 10.26 -9.68 -7.03
CA GLY A 130 9.06 -8.87 -6.85
C GLY A 130 9.11 -7.95 -5.65
N VAL A 131 9.62 -8.43 -4.51
CA VAL A 131 9.79 -7.61 -3.28
C VAL A 131 10.73 -6.43 -3.51
N PHE A 132 11.85 -6.65 -4.19
CA PHE A 132 12.81 -5.58 -4.51
C PHE A 132 12.21 -4.56 -5.48
N PHE A 133 11.48 -5.04 -6.49
CA PHE A 133 10.79 -4.16 -7.44
C PHE A 133 9.73 -3.29 -6.74
N LEU A 134 8.98 -3.84 -5.78
CA LEU A 134 7.99 -3.09 -5.02
C LEU A 134 8.65 -1.94 -4.25
N LEU A 135 9.75 -2.19 -3.53
CA LEU A 135 10.49 -1.16 -2.79
C LEU A 135 11.09 -0.10 -3.73
N ALA A 136 11.63 -0.51 -4.88
CA ALA A 136 12.15 0.42 -5.86
C ALA A 136 11.05 1.29 -6.50
N ALA A 137 9.87 0.73 -6.73
CA ALA A 137 8.73 1.45 -7.30
C ALA A 137 8.13 2.46 -6.30
N SER A 138 8.09 2.13 -4.99
CA SER A 138 7.62 3.07 -3.95
C SER A 138 8.50 4.30 -3.86
N SER A 139 9.83 4.16 -3.99
CA SER A 139 10.79 5.27 -3.96
C SER A 139 10.56 6.32 -5.05
N ILE A 140 9.97 5.96 -6.20
CA ILE A 140 9.59 6.92 -7.26
C ILE A 140 8.56 7.94 -6.73
N GLY A 141 7.67 7.51 -5.83
CA GLY A 141 6.68 8.38 -5.22
C GLY A 141 7.30 9.52 -4.42
N VAL A 142 8.41 9.26 -3.73
CA VAL A 142 9.16 10.28 -2.97
C VAL A 142 9.69 11.37 -3.88
N VAL A 143 10.23 10.97 -5.05
CA VAL A 143 10.70 11.92 -6.07
C VAL A 143 9.53 12.82 -6.52
N GLY A 144 8.34 12.24 -6.73
CA GLY A 144 7.14 13.00 -7.09
C GLY A 144 6.76 14.05 -6.05
N ILE A 145 6.81 13.73 -4.76
CA ILE A 145 6.53 14.67 -3.66
C ILE A 145 7.57 15.80 -3.62
N LEU A 146 8.85 15.48 -3.78
CA LEU A 146 9.92 16.50 -3.82
C LEU A 146 9.77 17.44 -5.02
N LEU A 147 9.43 16.91 -6.20
CA LEU A 147 9.14 17.69 -7.39
C LEU A 147 7.92 18.62 -7.20
N ALA A 148 6.89 18.15 -6.49
CA ALA A 148 5.71 18.94 -6.18
C ALA A 148 6.05 20.17 -5.36
N GLY A 149 6.85 20.02 -4.30
CA GLY A 149 7.29 21.13 -3.48
C GLY A 149 8.22 22.09 -4.21
N TRP A 150 9.13 21.55 -5.02
CA TRP A 150 10.06 22.38 -5.80
C TRP A 150 9.36 23.15 -6.93
N GLY A 151 8.53 22.46 -7.71
CA GLY A 151 7.83 23.03 -8.87
C GLY A 151 6.81 24.11 -8.52
N SER A 152 6.23 24.07 -7.30
CA SER A 152 5.25 25.07 -6.85
C SER A 152 5.84 26.45 -6.53
N ASN A 153 7.17 26.57 -6.38
CA ASN A 153 7.87 27.81 -6.04
C ASN A 153 7.31 28.56 -4.81
N ASN A 154 6.79 27.81 -3.84
CA ASN A 154 6.28 28.32 -2.57
C ASN A 154 7.16 27.80 -1.42
N LYS A 155 7.57 28.69 -0.50
CA LYS A 155 8.43 28.36 0.62
C LYS A 155 7.81 27.30 1.56
N PHE A 156 6.51 27.41 1.83
CA PHE A 156 5.81 26.45 2.68
C PHE A 156 5.69 25.08 2.01
N SER A 157 5.41 25.05 0.73
CA SER A 157 5.34 23.82 -0.07
C SER A 157 6.72 23.14 -0.14
N LEU A 158 7.78 23.90 -0.35
CA LEU A 158 9.15 23.37 -0.37
C LEU A 158 9.55 22.76 0.98
N ILE A 159 9.28 23.47 2.09
CA ILE A 159 9.57 22.94 3.44
C ILE A 159 8.73 21.68 3.73
N GLY A 160 7.46 21.66 3.33
CA GLY A 160 6.59 20.50 3.46
C GLY A 160 7.13 19.29 2.70
N ALA A 161 7.53 19.47 1.45
CA ALA A 161 8.12 18.41 0.63
C ALA A 161 9.43 17.88 1.18
N MET A 162 10.32 18.76 1.68
CA MET A 162 11.58 18.35 2.30
C MET A 162 11.36 17.56 3.60
N ARG A 163 10.37 17.94 4.42
CA ARG A 163 10.00 17.21 5.63
C ARG A 163 9.43 15.82 5.28
N SER A 164 8.53 15.75 4.28
CA SER A 164 7.97 14.50 3.78
C SER A 164 9.05 13.59 3.21
N GLY A 165 9.91 14.11 2.35
CA GLY A 165 11.00 13.34 1.77
C GLY A 165 11.96 12.78 2.83
N ALA A 166 12.36 13.58 3.80
CA ALA A 166 13.21 13.14 4.90
C ALA A 166 12.54 12.03 5.74
N GLN A 167 11.23 12.13 5.98
CA GLN A 167 10.47 11.11 6.69
C GLN A 167 10.41 9.82 5.87
N ILE A 168 9.90 9.86 4.64
CA ILE A 168 9.70 8.65 3.83
C ILE A 168 11.02 7.92 3.59
N ILE A 169 12.07 8.62 3.16
CA ILE A 169 13.40 8.02 2.91
C ILE A 169 13.96 7.34 4.17
N SER A 170 13.76 7.95 5.35
CA SER A 170 14.22 7.35 6.59
C SER A 170 13.45 6.07 6.92
N TYR A 171 12.12 6.10 6.85
CA TYR A 171 11.28 4.95 7.21
C TYR A 171 11.28 3.82 6.17
N GLU A 172 11.57 4.11 4.90
CA GLU A 172 11.78 3.11 3.84
C GLU A 172 12.90 2.13 4.21
N LEU A 173 13.92 2.58 4.95
CA LEU A 173 14.99 1.72 5.45
C LEU A 173 14.46 0.67 6.43
N SER A 174 13.63 1.06 7.40
CA SER A 174 13.04 0.12 8.37
C SER A 174 11.99 -0.80 7.74
N VAL A 175 11.20 -0.31 6.79
CA VAL A 175 10.30 -1.14 5.97
C VAL A 175 11.12 -2.20 5.23
N GLY A 176 12.17 -1.80 4.52
CA GLY A 176 13.04 -2.71 3.78
C GLY A 176 13.70 -3.77 4.67
N LEU A 177 14.24 -3.37 5.85
CA LEU A 177 14.85 -4.30 6.80
C LEU A 177 13.83 -5.29 7.41
N SER A 178 12.61 -4.85 7.70
CA SER A 178 11.55 -5.71 8.21
C SER A 178 11.10 -6.74 7.18
N ILE A 179 10.95 -6.32 5.92
CA ILE A 179 10.64 -7.22 4.80
C ILE A 179 11.80 -8.18 4.55
N LEU A 180 13.05 -7.69 4.54
CA LEU A 180 14.24 -8.52 4.36
C LEU A 180 14.36 -9.60 5.44
N THR A 181 13.98 -9.31 6.68
CA THR A 181 13.93 -10.29 7.76
C THR A 181 13.02 -11.47 7.40
N MET A 182 11.89 -11.20 6.76
CA MET A 182 10.96 -12.22 6.31
C MET A 182 11.46 -12.96 5.06
N VAL A 183 12.09 -12.24 4.12
CA VAL A 183 12.71 -12.85 2.92
C VAL A 183 13.80 -13.84 3.30
N VAL A 184 14.59 -13.55 4.33
CA VAL A 184 15.60 -14.49 4.85
C VAL A 184 14.96 -15.79 5.38
N LEU A 185 13.79 -15.70 6.03
CA LEU A 185 13.05 -16.87 6.50
C LEU A 185 12.50 -17.73 5.34
N MET A 186 12.02 -17.06 4.29
CA MET A 186 11.35 -17.71 3.15
C MET A 186 12.32 -18.21 2.08
N GLY A 187 13.47 -17.55 1.92
CA GLY A 187 14.47 -17.85 0.90
C GLY A 187 14.12 -17.41 -0.53
N THR A 188 12.99 -16.71 -0.73
CA THR A 188 12.52 -16.22 -2.03
C THR A 188 12.07 -14.76 -1.96
N MET A 189 12.13 -14.04 -3.09
CA MET A 189 11.62 -12.66 -3.23
C MET A 189 10.39 -12.58 -4.14
N GLN A 190 9.92 -13.71 -4.65
CA GLN A 190 8.74 -13.82 -5.49
C GLN A 190 7.48 -13.89 -4.62
N PHE A 191 6.50 -13.00 -4.87
CA PHE A 191 5.33 -12.90 -4.00
C PHE A 191 4.44 -14.15 -4.01
N SER A 192 4.27 -14.81 -5.15
CA SER A 192 3.50 -16.05 -5.25
C SER A 192 4.11 -17.16 -4.41
N GLU A 193 5.44 -17.39 -4.51
CA GLU A 193 6.14 -18.40 -3.72
C GLU A 193 6.11 -18.07 -2.21
N ILE A 194 6.21 -16.76 -1.86
CA ILE A 194 6.08 -16.30 -0.48
C ILE A 194 4.74 -16.72 0.12
N VAL A 195 3.64 -16.55 -0.63
CA VAL A 195 2.31 -16.94 -0.15
C VAL A 195 2.16 -18.45 -0.10
N GLU A 196 2.63 -19.18 -1.12
CA GLU A 196 2.55 -20.64 -1.16
C GLU A 196 3.35 -21.31 -0.04
N SER A 197 4.50 -20.76 0.36
CA SER A 197 5.30 -21.25 1.48
C SER A 197 4.59 -21.14 2.84
N GLN A 198 3.54 -20.30 2.94
CA GLN A 198 2.70 -20.15 4.13
C GLN A 198 1.50 -21.12 4.19
N ALA A 199 1.41 -22.09 3.29
CA ALA A 199 0.31 -23.06 3.25
C ALA A 199 0.08 -23.81 4.59
N ASN A 200 1.15 -24.06 5.34
CA ASN A 200 1.09 -24.77 6.64
C ASN A 200 0.96 -23.84 7.85
N GLY A 201 0.63 -22.56 7.67
CA GLY A 201 0.46 -21.57 8.72
C GLY A 201 1.19 -20.24 8.43
N TRP A 202 0.67 -19.16 8.98
CA TRP A 202 1.18 -17.82 8.74
C TRP A 202 2.56 -17.61 9.37
N PHE A 203 3.43 -16.89 8.69
CA PHE A 203 4.79 -16.65 9.18
C PHE A 203 4.86 -15.76 10.41
N ILE A 204 3.87 -14.95 10.70
CA ILE A 204 3.81 -14.18 11.94
C ILE A 204 3.88 -15.10 13.17
N PHE A 205 3.37 -16.34 13.08
CA PHE A 205 3.40 -17.32 14.16
C PHE A 205 4.59 -18.29 14.02
N LYS A 206 4.93 -18.70 12.80
CA LYS A 206 6.03 -19.65 12.54
C LYS A 206 7.41 -19.03 12.66
N GLY A 207 7.56 -17.76 12.32
CA GLY A 207 8.84 -17.05 12.38
C GLY A 207 9.25 -16.62 13.80
N HIS A 208 8.60 -17.20 14.84
CA HIS A 208 8.87 -16.89 16.24
C HIS A 208 8.81 -15.39 16.60
N ILE A 209 9.52 -15.00 17.67
CA ILE A 209 9.58 -13.62 18.15
C ILE A 209 10.11 -12.64 17.07
N PRO A 210 11.14 -12.94 16.27
CA PRO A 210 11.63 -12.02 15.25
C PRO A 210 10.61 -11.66 14.17
N ALA A 211 9.75 -12.60 13.76
CA ALA A 211 8.71 -12.28 12.78
C ALA A 211 7.65 -11.32 13.34
N LEU A 212 7.29 -11.48 14.61
CA LEU A 212 6.36 -10.57 15.29
C LEU A 212 6.97 -9.17 15.46
N ILE A 213 8.25 -9.09 15.84
CA ILE A 213 8.98 -7.81 15.92
C ILE A 213 9.03 -7.14 14.54
N ALA A 214 9.37 -7.90 13.48
CA ALA A 214 9.39 -7.40 12.11
C ALA A 214 8.01 -6.87 11.68
N PHE A 215 6.93 -7.57 12.03
CA PHE A 215 5.56 -7.14 11.74
C PHE A 215 5.21 -5.81 12.42
N VAL A 216 5.55 -5.65 13.71
CA VAL A 216 5.30 -4.41 14.45
C VAL A 216 6.10 -3.25 13.86
N ILE A 217 7.40 -3.46 13.57
CA ILE A 217 8.23 -2.44 12.91
C ILE A 217 7.65 -2.07 11.54
N TYR A 218 7.25 -3.07 10.76
CA TYR A 218 6.63 -2.86 9.45
C TYR A 218 5.35 -2.01 9.53
N LEU A 219 4.46 -2.28 10.51
CA LEU A 219 3.24 -1.49 10.69
C LEU A 219 3.54 -0.02 11.07
N ILE A 220 4.52 0.20 11.95
CA ILE A 220 4.91 1.56 12.37
C ILE A 220 5.54 2.31 11.19
N ALA A 221 6.51 1.69 10.51
CA ALA A 221 7.24 2.31 9.41
C ALA A 221 6.36 2.49 8.16
N GLY A 222 5.51 1.51 7.83
CA GLY A 222 4.56 1.61 6.72
C GLY A 222 3.48 2.69 6.94
N ASN A 223 3.04 2.91 8.18
CA ASN A 223 2.15 4.04 8.48
C ASN A 223 2.85 5.40 8.28
N ALA A 224 4.14 5.49 8.60
CA ALA A 224 4.95 6.68 8.36
C ALA A 224 5.22 6.91 6.85
N GLU A 225 5.40 5.84 6.07
CA GLU A 225 5.54 5.90 4.61
C GLU A 225 4.27 6.44 3.93
N CYS A 226 3.09 6.13 4.48
CA CYS A 226 1.82 6.67 3.99
C CYS A 226 1.57 8.13 4.36
N ASN A 227 2.48 8.82 5.06
CA ASN A 227 2.32 10.19 5.55
C ASN A 227 1.03 10.40 6.37
N ARG A 228 0.58 9.37 7.10
CA ARG A 228 -0.66 9.44 7.89
C ARG A 228 -0.40 9.60 9.38
N GLY A 229 -1.34 10.23 10.08
CA GLY A 229 -1.23 10.39 11.53
C GLY A 229 -0.88 9.08 12.26
N PRO A 230 0.03 9.14 13.24
CA PRO A 230 0.66 10.30 13.88
C PRO A 230 1.85 10.91 13.11
N PHE A 231 2.23 10.38 11.93
CA PHE A 231 3.37 10.78 11.10
C PHE A 231 2.98 11.74 9.97
N ASP A 232 1.95 12.54 10.15
CA ASP A 232 1.39 13.48 9.18
C ASP A 232 2.13 14.85 9.23
N LEU A 233 3.44 14.82 8.94
CA LEU A 233 4.27 16.04 8.87
C LEU A 233 4.09 16.86 7.59
N PRO A 234 3.85 16.23 6.42
CA PRO A 234 3.73 16.95 5.17
C PRO A 234 2.54 17.89 5.12
N GLU A 235 1.41 17.46 5.71
CA GLU A 235 0.14 18.18 5.70
C GLU A 235 -0.06 19.11 6.89
N ALA A 236 0.98 19.35 7.70
CA ALA A 236 0.90 20.12 8.94
C ALA A 236 0.09 21.43 8.78
N GLU A 237 -1.26 21.35 8.74
CA GLU A 237 -2.15 22.50 8.54
C GLU A 237 -1.85 23.64 9.53
N SER A 238 -1.50 23.30 10.77
CA SER A 238 -1.15 24.28 11.82
C SER A 238 0.19 24.96 11.61
N GLU A 239 1.12 24.37 10.84
CA GLU A 239 2.49 24.86 10.63
C GLU A 239 2.77 25.32 9.20
N LEU A 240 2.26 24.61 8.19
CA LEU A 240 2.63 24.74 6.78
C LEU A 240 1.42 24.98 5.83
N SER A 241 0.26 25.37 6.36
CA SER A 241 -0.99 25.53 5.63
C SER A 241 -1.54 24.20 5.11
N ALA A 242 -1.01 23.65 4.02
CA ALA A 242 -1.34 22.33 3.48
C ALA A 242 -0.08 21.60 2.94
N GLY A 243 1.11 22.04 3.35
CA GLY A 243 2.37 21.38 2.99
C GLY A 243 2.68 21.40 1.49
N TYR A 244 3.15 20.27 0.94
CA TYR A 244 3.62 20.18 -0.45
C TYR A 244 2.52 20.37 -1.50
N HIS A 245 1.26 20.15 -1.16
CA HIS A 245 0.14 20.29 -2.08
C HIS A 245 -0.65 21.61 -1.91
N THR A 246 -0.10 22.60 -1.17
CA THR A 246 -0.76 23.89 -0.90
C THR A 246 -1.23 24.60 -2.16
N GLU A 247 -0.44 24.57 -3.22
CA GLU A 247 -0.71 25.26 -4.48
C GLU A 247 -1.50 24.42 -5.50
N TYR A 248 -1.72 23.13 -5.21
CA TYR A 248 -2.44 22.24 -6.12
C TYR A 248 -3.94 22.36 -5.97
N SER A 249 -4.67 22.38 -7.10
CA SER A 249 -6.13 22.47 -7.14
C SER A 249 -6.75 21.44 -8.08
N GLY A 250 -8.07 21.25 -7.95
CA GLY A 250 -8.83 20.35 -8.83
C GLY A 250 -8.28 18.92 -8.85
N MET A 251 -8.13 18.37 -10.04
CA MET A 251 -7.71 16.98 -10.24
C MET A 251 -6.24 16.73 -9.88
N HIS A 252 -5.34 17.74 -9.98
CA HIS A 252 -3.95 17.61 -9.55
C HIS A 252 -3.84 17.31 -8.05
N PHE A 253 -4.62 18.00 -7.21
CA PHE A 253 -4.74 17.68 -5.79
C PHE A 253 -5.37 16.30 -5.59
N GLY A 254 -6.40 15.96 -6.40
CA GLY A 254 -7.05 14.66 -6.36
C GLY A 254 -6.10 13.48 -6.58
N PHE A 255 -5.09 13.61 -7.42
CA PHE A 255 -4.11 12.56 -7.67
C PHE A 255 -3.21 12.28 -6.46
N PHE A 256 -2.75 13.29 -5.73
CA PHE A 256 -2.00 13.09 -4.47
C PHE A 256 -2.86 12.37 -3.43
N TYR A 257 -4.08 12.86 -3.24
CA TYR A 257 -5.01 12.30 -2.27
C TYR A 257 -5.39 10.85 -2.59
N LEU A 258 -5.61 10.55 -3.86
CA LEU A 258 -5.90 9.20 -4.34
C LEU A 258 -4.71 8.27 -4.11
N ALA A 259 -3.49 8.70 -4.44
CA ALA A 259 -2.28 7.92 -4.23
C ALA A 259 -2.03 7.63 -2.74
N GLU A 260 -2.26 8.59 -1.84
CA GLU A 260 -2.12 8.42 -0.39
C GLU A 260 -3.01 7.29 0.16
N TYR A 261 -4.31 7.27 -0.24
CA TYR A 261 -5.22 6.21 0.19
C TYR A 261 -4.80 4.84 -0.32
N LEU A 262 -4.31 4.79 -1.53
CA LEU A 262 -3.90 3.53 -2.13
C LEU A 262 -2.55 3.04 -1.62
N ASN A 263 -1.62 3.93 -1.31
CA ASN A 263 -0.39 3.55 -0.60
C ASN A 263 -0.71 2.91 0.76
N MET A 264 -1.71 3.44 1.49
CA MET A 264 -2.19 2.77 2.71
C MET A 264 -2.72 1.36 2.45
N PHE A 265 -3.46 1.15 1.35
CA PHE A 265 -3.90 -0.19 0.98
C PHE A 265 -2.73 -1.08 0.56
N ILE A 266 -1.76 -0.56 -0.20
CA ILE A 266 -0.57 -1.30 -0.63
C ILE A 266 0.25 -1.76 0.58
N VAL A 267 0.52 -0.88 1.53
CA VAL A 267 1.20 -1.24 2.79
C VAL A 267 0.45 -2.35 3.54
N ALA A 268 -0.88 -2.23 3.63
CA ALA A 268 -1.70 -3.25 4.27
C ALA A 268 -1.71 -4.58 3.49
N ALA A 269 -1.74 -4.53 2.16
CA ALA A 269 -1.71 -5.71 1.31
C ALA A 269 -0.35 -6.44 1.37
N VAL A 270 0.75 -5.69 1.39
CA VAL A 270 2.10 -6.25 1.60
C VAL A 270 2.22 -6.90 2.98
N ALA A 271 1.68 -6.27 4.03
CA ALA A 271 1.60 -6.88 5.36
C ALA A 271 0.80 -8.20 5.33
N ALA A 272 -0.32 -8.21 4.62
CA ALA A 272 -1.14 -9.41 4.47
C ALA A 272 -0.42 -10.52 3.70
N THR A 273 0.32 -10.19 2.64
CA THR A 273 1.06 -11.18 1.83
C THR A 273 2.25 -11.77 2.56
N ILE A 274 3.08 -10.94 3.18
CA ILE A 274 4.35 -11.36 3.78
C ILE A 274 4.15 -12.01 5.16
N PHE A 275 3.27 -11.47 6.00
CA PHE A 275 3.12 -11.92 7.40
C PHE A 275 1.91 -12.80 7.65
N LEU A 276 0.81 -12.55 6.93
CA LEU A 276 -0.49 -13.20 7.18
C LEU A 276 -0.90 -14.21 6.09
N GLY A 277 0.03 -14.57 5.20
CA GLY A 277 -0.20 -15.61 4.19
C GLY A 277 -1.08 -15.21 3.00
N GLY A 278 -1.16 -13.92 2.66
CA GLY A 278 -1.84 -13.45 1.45
C GLY A 278 -3.24 -14.05 1.26
N TRP A 279 -3.46 -14.75 0.14
CA TRP A 279 -4.72 -15.41 -0.17
C TRP A 279 -4.93 -16.77 0.54
N MET A 280 -3.87 -17.30 1.22
CA MET A 280 -4.00 -18.57 1.95
C MET A 280 -4.82 -18.39 3.22
N PRO A 281 -5.77 -19.32 3.51
CA PRO A 281 -6.48 -19.34 4.78
C PRO A 281 -5.54 -19.64 5.95
N LEU A 282 -6.05 -19.50 7.17
CA LEU A 282 -5.32 -19.94 8.35
C LEU A 282 -5.46 -21.46 8.48
N HIS A 283 -4.39 -22.19 8.23
CA HIS A 283 -4.32 -23.63 8.49
C HIS A 283 -3.67 -23.88 9.84
N ILE A 284 -4.29 -24.74 10.63
CA ILE A 284 -3.79 -25.18 11.93
C ILE A 284 -3.44 -26.65 11.83
N VAL A 285 -2.20 -27.01 12.17
CA VAL A 285 -1.73 -28.39 12.14
C VAL A 285 -2.56 -29.24 13.11
N GLY A 286 -3.13 -30.33 12.61
CA GLY A 286 -3.93 -31.26 13.41
C GLY A 286 -5.45 -31.00 13.43
N LEU A 287 -5.96 -29.98 12.72
CA LEU A 287 -7.40 -29.68 12.63
C LEU A 287 -7.92 -29.79 11.18
N ASP A 288 -7.86 -31.01 10.59
CA ASP A 288 -8.21 -31.21 9.18
C ASP A 288 -9.64 -30.78 8.83
N GLY A 289 -10.60 -30.97 9.74
CA GLY A 289 -11.99 -30.54 9.54
C GLY A 289 -12.15 -29.03 9.48
N PHE A 290 -11.40 -28.28 10.30
CA PHE A 290 -11.36 -26.83 10.27
C PHE A 290 -10.71 -26.33 8.97
N ASN A 291 -9.58 -26.90 8.59
CA ASN A 291 -8.85 -26.53 7.41
C ASN A 291 -9.69 -26.73 6.13
N ALA A 292 -10.44 -27.84 6.03
CA ALA A 292 -11.33 -28.11 4.91
C ALA A 292 -12.46 -27.07 4.78
N VAL A 293 -13.02 -26.58 5.89
CA VAL A 293 -14.03 -25.51 5.87
C VAL A 293 -13.41 -24.18 5.41
N MET A 294 -12.19 -23.86 5.86
CA MET A 294 -11.48 -22.64 5.46
C MET A 294 -11.10 -22.64 3.98
N ASP A 295 -10.78 -23.79 3.40
CA ASP A 295 -10.46 -23.94 1.97
C ASP A 295 -11.67 -23.76 1.03
N TYR A 296 -12.88 -23.86 1.56
CA TYR A 296 -14.09 -23.61 0.78
C TYR A 296 -14.25 -22.12 0.39
N ILE A 297 -13.66 -21.22 1.17
CA ILE A 297 -13.73 -19.77 0.92
C ILE A 297 -12.71 -19.39 -0.16
N PRO A 298 -13.10 -18.68 -1.22
CA PRO A 298 -12.18 -18.23 -2.28
C PRO A 298 -11.02 -17.38 -1.73
N GLY A 299 -9.80 -17.58 -2.26
CA GLY A 299 -8.59 -16.91 -1.77
C GLY A 299 -8.62 -15.38 -1.81
N PHE A 300 -9.27 -14.79 -2.81
CA PHE A 300 -9.38 -13.33 -2.90
C PHE A 300 -10.13 -12.72 -1.70
N ILE A 301 -11.11 -13.44 -1.11
CA ILE A 301 -11.83 -12.98 0.08
C ILE A 301 -10.89 -12.94 1.28
N TRP A 302 -10.02 -13.95 1.43
CA TRP A 302 -9.00 -13.98 2.46
C TRP A 302 -8.01 -12.83 2.32
N PHE A 303 -7.52 -12.59 1.10
CA PHE A 303 -6.60 -11.49 0.83
C PHE A 303 -7.19 -10.14 1.20
N PHE A 304 -8.36 -9.80 0.64
CA PHE A 304 -9.02 -8.53 0.94
C PHE A 304 -9.42 -8.42 2.42
N GLY A 305 -9.90 -9.51 3.04
CA GLY A 305 -10.27 -9.53 4.46
C GLY A 305 -9.10 -9.15 5.36
N LYS A 306 -7.91 -9.75 5.14
CA LYS A 306 -6.69 -9.45 5.89
C LYS A 306 -6.17 -8.05 5.60
N ALA A 307 -6.14 -7.64 4.32
CA ALA A 307 -5.72 -6.30 3.94
C ALA A 307 -6.62 -5.22 4.58
N PHE A 308 -7.94 -5.37 4.53
CA PHE A 308 -8.86 -4.44 5.18
C PHE A 308 -8.77 -4.46 6.71
N PHE A 309 -8.44 -5.58 7.31
CA PHE A 309 -8.16 -5.64 8.75
C PHE A 309 -6.93 -4.78 9.10
N VAL A 310 -5.84 -4.89 8.34
CA VAL A 310 -4.65 -4.06 8.56
C VAL A 310 -4.94 -2.58 8.26
N VAL A 311 -5.69 -2.28 7.19
CA VAL A 311 -6.18 -0.90 6.91
C VAL A 311 -6.95 -0.34 8.09
N PHE A 312 -7.83 -1.12 8.69
CA PHE A 312 -8.57 -0.70 9.88
C PHE A 312 -7.64 -0.40 11.07
N LEU A 313 -6.59 -1.21 11.29
CA LEU A 313 -5.58 -0.94 12.31
C LEU A 313 -4.83 0.38 12.06
N LEU A 314 -4.44 0.65 10.81
CA LEU A 314 -3.79 1.92 10.44
C LEU A 314 -4.71 3.12 10.66
N MET A 315 -5.99 2.99 10.28
CA MET A 315 -7.00 4.02 10.55
C MET A 315 -7.22 4.23 12.06
N TRP A 316 -7.23 3.15 12.84
CA TRP A 316 -7.36 3.23 14.30
C TRP A 316 -6.19 3.96 14.92
N ILE A 317 -4.97 3.65 14.51
CA ILE A 317 -3.74 4.36 14.94
C ILE A 317 -3.86 5.86 14.62
N LYS A 318 -4.26 6.21 13.40
CA LYS A 318 -4.42 7.61 12.97
C LYS A 318 -5.33 8.42 13.89
N TRP A 319 -6.44 7.84 14.31
CA TRP A 319 -7.45 8.56 15.10
C TRP A 319 -7.25 8.46 16.62
N THR A 320 -6.28 7.67 17.09
CA THR A 320 -6.02 7.45 18.52
C THR A 320 -4.80 8.22 18.99
N PHE A 321 -3.73 8.27 18.19
CA PHE A 321 -2.47 8.87 18.61
C PHE A 321 -2.37 10.36 18.22
N PRO A 322 -1.79 11.19 19.12
CA PRO A 322 -1.49 12.57 18.79
C PRO A 322 -0.36 12.65 17.77
N ARG A 323 -0.29 13.76 17.04
CA ARG A 323 0.76 14.03 16.06
C ARG A 323 2.13 14.17 16.71
N LEU A 324 3.15 13.61 16.06
CA LEU A 324 4.55 13.70 16.47
C LEU A 324 5.25 14.87 15.77
N ARG A 325 6.29 15.42 16.42
CA ARG A 325 7.17 16.43 15.81
C ARG A 325 8.26 15.77 14.97
N ILE A 326 8.82 16.50 14.00
CA ILE A 326 9.85 15.98 13.09
C ILE A 326 11.05 15.40 13.85
N ASP A 327 11.51 16.05 14.91
CA ASP A 327 12.64 15.57 15.73
C ASP A 327 12.32 14.24 16.41
N GLN A 328 11.09 14.06 16.86
CA GLN A 328 10.62 12.82 17.48
C GLN A 328 10.52 11.69 16.48
N ILE A 329 10.02 11.98 15.28
CA ILE A 329 9.87 11.03 14.18
C ILE A 329 11.23 10.53 13.72
N LEU A 330 12.18 11.42 13.45
CA LEU A 330 13.53 11.03 13.03
C LEU A 330 14.30 10.32 14.16
N ASN A 331 14.13 10.75 15.41
CA ASN A 331 14.74 10.05 16.55
C ASN A 331 14.16 8.65 16.75
N LEU A 332 12.84 8.45 16.55
CA LEU A 332 12.20 7.13 16.62
C LEU A 332 12.79 6.20 15.58
N GLU A 333 12.97 6.68 14.35
CA GLU A 333 13.52 5.89 13.27
C GLU A 333 15.00 5.52 13.54
N TRP A 334 15.87 6.53 13.63
CA TRP A 334 17.32 6.31 13.66
C TRP A 334 17.85 5.75 14.97
N LYS A 335 17.22 6.06 16.12
CA LYS A 335 17.69 5.57 17.44
C LYS A 335 17.05 4.25 17.87
N TYR A 336 15.85 3.94 17.38
CA TYR A 336 15.10 2.76 17.83
C TYR A 336 14.78 1.79 16.72
N LEU A 337 14.05 2.19 15.67
CA LEU A 337 13.55 1.25 14.67
C LEU A 337 14.67 0.63 13.84
N VAL A 338 15.59 1.42 13.29
CA VAL A 338 16.71 0.90 12.49
C VAL A 338 17.62 -0.02 13.31
N PRO A 339 18.12 0.33 14.52
CA PRO A 339 18.94 -0.59 15.29
C PRO A 339 18.19 -1.88 15.69
N ILE A 340 16.92 -1.77 16.09
CA ILE A 340 16.12 -2.96 16.44
C ILE A 340 15.90 -3.84 15.22
N SER A 341 15.58 -3.29 14.06
CA SER A 341 15.38 -4.06 12.82
C SER A 341 16.66 -4.75 12.35
N MET A 342 17.83 -4.09 12.47
CA MET A 342 19.12 -4.71 12.15
C MET A 342 19.44 -5.89 13.09
N VAL A 343 19.27 -5.71 14.40
CA VAL A 343 19.48 -6.79 15.38
C VAL A 343 18.48 -7.93 15.11
N ASN A 344 17.23 -7.61 14.84
CA ASN A 344 16.20 -8.57 14.54
C ASN A 344 16.52 -9.42 13.28
N LEU A 345 17.04 -8.77 12.24
CA LEU A 345 17.49 -9.44 11.02
C LEU A 345 18.63 -10.42 11.32
N VAL A 346 19.63 -10.02 12.11
CA VAL A 346 20.74 -10.90 12.51
C VAL A 346 20.22 -12.11 13.29
N ILE A 347 19.29 -11.90 14.23
CA ILE A 347 18.67 -13.00 14.99
C ILE A 347 17.92 -13.95 14.04
N MET A 348 17.18 -13.43 13.07
CA MET A 348 16.47 -14.27 12.09
C MET A 348 17.45 -15.08 11.25
N VAL A 349 18.54 -14.49 10.78
CA VAL A 349 19.61 -15.22 10.04
C VAL A 349 20.17 -16.37 10.88
N LEU A 350 20.43 -16.15 12.16
CA LEU A 350 20.91 -17.20 13.07
C LEU A 350 19.87 -18.32 13.23
N ILE A 351 18.58 -17.99 13.39
CA ILE A 351 17.50 -18.98 13.50
C ILE A 351 17.45 -19.86 12.24
N VAL A 352 17.56 -19.25 11.06
CA VAL A 352 17.53 -19.99 9.78
C VAL A 352 18.76 -20.85 9.62
N VAL A 353 19.97 -20.35 9.92
CA VAL A 353 21.24 -21.09 9.80
C VAL A 353 21.28 -22.29 10.75
N PHE A 354 20.77 -22.15 11.96
CA PHE A 354 20.71 -23.25 12.94
C PHE A 354 19.51 -24.20 12.72
N GLY A 355 18.68 -23.95 11.69
CA GLY A 355 17.53 -24.81 11.40
C GLY A 355 16.45 -24.80 12.50
N LEU A 356 16.35 -23.72 13.27
CA LEU A 356 15.36 -23.55 14.35
C LEU A 356 14.01 -23.01 13.84
N HIS A 357 13.76 -23.07 12.53
CA HIS A 357 12.52 -22.65 11.90
C HIS A 357 11.65 -23.90 11.59
N PHE A 358 10.34 -23.72 11.65
CA PHE A 358 9.36 -24.80 11.37
C PHE A 358 8.98 -24.85 9.89
#